data_bd4ffe49a16c77f10aa28e1394b811ae
#
_entry.id   bd4ffe49a16c77f10aa28e1394b811ae
#
_cell.length_a   1.000
_cell.length_b   1.000
_cell.length_c   1.000
_cell.angle_alpha   90.00
_cell.angle_beta   90.00
_cell.angle_gamma   90.00
#
_symmetry.space_group_name_H-M   'P 1'
#
loop_
_entity.id
_entity.type
_entity.pdbx_description
1 polymer ?
#
loop_
_entity_poly.entity_id
_entity_poly.type
_entity_poly.pdbx_seq_one_letter_code
_entity_poly.pdbx_strand_id
1 'polypeptide(L)'
;MITTTQEVNIMAMSDKKDVVLIGAGVLSTTFGSMLKTIAPDWDIHLYERLDRPGIESSNERNNAGTGHAALCELNYTVQQPDGSIDIEKAKEINEQFEISKQFWGHLVKSGEIQNPKEFILSLIHI
;
A
#
# COMPACT_ATOMS: atom_id res chain seq x y z
N MET A 1 60.62 -3.92 9.63
CA MET A 1 59.30 -4.15 10.23
C MET A 1 58.44 -2.91 9.90
N ILE A 2 57.69 -2.94 8.82
CA ILE A 2 56.90 -1.81 8.31
C ILE A 2 55.45 -2.19 8.53
N THR A 3 54.81 -1.53 9.45
CA THR A 3 53.35 -1.72 9.71
C THR A 3 52.63 -0.72 8.85
N THR A 4 52.05 -1.18 7.76
CA THR A 4 51.17 -0.37 6.91
C THR A 4 49.77 -0.35 7.52
N THR A 5 49.44 0.75 8.15
CA THR A 5 48.06 1.04 8.58
C THR A 5 47.27 1.40 7.32
N GLN A 6 46.45 0.49 6.82
CA GLN A 6 45.43 0.85 5.82
C GLN A 6 44.35 1.67 6.54
N GLU A 7 44.34 2.96 6.30
CA GLU A 7 43.19 3.80 6.61
C GLU A 7 42.04 3.38 5.69
N VAL A 8 41.07 2.68 6.27
CA VAL A 8 39.80 2.43 5.62
C VAL A 8 39.08 3.77 5.57
N ASN A 9 39.14 4.41 4.42
CA ASN A 9 38.38 5.63 4.13
C ASN A 9 36.92 5.21 4.05
N ILE A 10 36.23 5.16 5.19
CA ILE A 10 34.77 5.07 5.26
C ILE A 10 34.27 6.42 4.73
N MET A 11 34.04 6.49 3.43
CA MET A 11 33.20 7.53 2.88
C MET A 11 31.92 7.51 3.72
N ALA A 12 31.68 8.57 4.47
CA ALA A 12 30.41 8.80 5.12
C ALA A 12 29.35 8.97 4.02
N MET A 13 28.80 7.86 3.57
CA MET A 13 27.56 7.89 2.80
C MET A 13 26.55 8.59 3.71
N SER A 14 25.99 9.66 3.22
CA SER A 14 24.89 10.33 3.90
C SER A 14 23.81 9.27 4.17
N ASP A 15 23.70 8.84 5.40
CA ASP A 15 22.73 7.80 5.83
C ASP A 15 21.33 8.39 6.01
N LYS A 16 21.12 9.56 5.38
CA LYS A 16 19.84 10.29 5.42
C LYS A 16 18.89 9.65 4.42
N LYS A 17 17.81 9.08 4.94
CA LYS A 17 16.67 8.61 4.17
C LYS A 17 15.59 9.68 4.17
N ASP A 18 14.95 9.91 3.04
CA ASP A 18 13.83 10.84 2.95
C ASP A 18 12.57 10.25 3.63
N VAL A 19 12.35 8.95 3.43
CA VAL A 19 11.24 8.22 4.04
C VAL A 19 11.68 6.83 4.49
N VAL A 20 11.23 6.46 5.68
CA VAL A 20 11.37 5.10 6.22
C VAL A 20 9.98 4.52 6.45
N LEU A 21 9.69 3.39 5.82
CA LEU A 21 8.47 2.61 5.98
C LEU A 21 8.77 1.36 6.79
N ILE A 22 7.96 1.10 7.81
CA ILE A 22 8.12 -0.05 8.70
C ILE A 22 7.00 -1.05 8.44
N GLY A 23 7.40 -2.28 8.08
CA GLY A 23 6.51 -3.35 7.63
C GLY A 23 6.17 -3.25 6.15
N ALA A 24 6.24 -4.36 5.43
CA ALA A 24 5.95 -4.46 3.99
C ALA A 24 4.56 -5.06 3.71
N GLY A 25 3.56 -4.66 4.48
CA GLY A 25 2.15 -4.96 4.21
C GLY A 25 1.59 -4.05 3.10
N VAL A 26 0.34 -4.28 2.72
CA VAL A 26 -0.35 -3.54 1.63
C VAL A 26 -0.32 -2.03 1.82
N LEU A 27 -0.42 -1.55 3.07
CA LEU A 27 -0.39 -0.11 3.36
C LEU A 27 0.95 0.52 2.98
N SER A 28 2.05 0.01 3.53
CA SER A 28 3.39 0.57 3.29
C SER A 28 3.84 0.42 1.85
N THR A 29 3.55 -0.71 1.22
CA THR A 29 3.92 -0.93 -0.19
C THR A 29 3.15 -0.01 -1.13
N THR A 30 1.85 0.15 -0.92
CA THR A 30 1.03 1.09 -1.70
C THR A 30 1.48 2.53 -1.48
N PHE A 31 1.66 2.94 -0.23
CA PHE A 31 2.10 4.30 0.10
C PHE A 31 3.50 4.61 -0.46
N GLY A 32 4.44 3.67 -0.33
CA GLY A 32 5.77 3.79 -0.90
C GLY A 32 5.76 3.94 -2.43
N SER A 33 4.91 3.17 -3.11
CA SER A 33 4.71 3.28 -4.57
C SER A 33 4.13 4.64 -4.97
N MET A 34 3.14 5.13 -4.23
CA MET A 34 2.57 6.47 -4.46
C MET A 34 3.62 7.56 -4.25
N LEU A 35 4.38 7.50 -3.16
CA LEU A 35 5.46 8.45 -2.89
C LEU A 35 6.52 8.42 -4.00
N LYS A 36 6.93 7.24 -4.46
CA LYS A 36 7.91 7.12 -5.54
C LYS A 36 7.41 7.68 -6.87
N THR A 37 6.09 7.62 -7.10
CA THR A 37 5.46 8.23 -8.28
C THR A 37 5.49 9.76 -8.24
N ILE A 38 5.20 10.37 -7.08
CA ILE A 38 5.11 11.83 -6.94
C ILE A 38 6.45 12.49 -6.59
N ALA A 39 7.37 11.74 -6.02
CA ALA A 39 8.70 12.19 -5.61
C ALA A 39 9.77 11.15 -6.01
N PRO A 40 10.07 11.03 -7.32
CA PRO A 40 10.94 9.97 -7.85
C PRO A 40 12.37 10.04 -7.33
N ASP A 41 12.83 11.22 -6.92
CA ASP A 41 14.19 11.44 -6.39
C ASP A 41 14.33 11.10 -4.90
N TRP A 42 13.23 10.83 -4.21
CA TRP A 42 13.28 10.51 -2.79
C TRP A 42 13.89 9.12 -2.53
N ASP A 43 14.73 9.05 -1.50
CA ASP A 43 15.31 7.82 -0.99
C ASP A 43 14.34 7.16 0.00
N ILE A 44 13.55 6.21 -0.49
CA ILE A 44 12.49 5.53 0.26
C ILE A 44 12.99 4.15 0.68
N HIS A 45 13.09 3.92 1.97
CA HIS A 45 13.48 2.64 2.55
C HIS A 45 12.31 1.95 3.21
N LEU A 46 12.08 0.70 2.83
CA LEU A 46 11.07 -0.16 3.41
C LEU A 46 11.76 -1.29 4.16
N TYR A 47 11.49 -1.41 5.46
CA TYR A 47 12.02 -2.45 6.32
C TYR A 47 10.93 -3.46 6.66
N GLU A 48 11.22 -4.73 6.41
CA GLU A 48 10.35 -5.84 6.76
C GLU A 48 11.09 -6.79 7.71
N ARG A 49 10.41 -7.24 8.75
CA ARG A 49 10.94 -8.19 9.73
C ARG A 49 10.98 -9.62 9.19
N LEU A 50 10.04 -9.94 8.32
CA LEU A 50 9.87 -11.26 7.74
C LEU A 50 10.69 -11.39 6.46
N ASP A 51 10.81 -12.58 5.92
CA ASP A 51 11.67 -12.91 4.79
C ASP A 51 11.14 -12.42 3.44
N ARG A 52 9.89 -11.96 3.37
CA ARG A 52 9.27 -11.37 2.17
C ARG A 52 8.09 -10.46 2.52
N PRO A 53 7.72 -9.54 1.60
CA PRO A 53 6.55 -8.67 1.78
C PRO A 53 5.23 -9.44 1.84
N GLY A 54 4.26 -8.91 2.58
CA GLY A 54 2.87 -9.30 2.52
C GLY A 54 2.50 -10.66 3.13
N ILE A 55 3.38 -11.30 3.91
CA ILE A 55 3.13 -12.64 4.46
C ILE A 55 2.45 -12.67 5.84
N GLU A 56 2.15 -11.52 6.40
CA GLU A 56 1.41 -11.42 7.66
C GLU A 56 -0.06 -11.03 7.40
N SER A 57 -0.52 -9.87 7.84
CA SER A 57 -1.92 -9.44 7.68
C SER A 57 -2.34 -9.21 6.22
N SER A 58 -1.40 -8.97 5.31
CA SER A 58 -1.68 -8.83 3.87
C SER A 58 -1.63 -10.15 3.09
N ASN A 59 -1.41 -11.28 3.76
CA ASN A 59 -1.41 -12.59 3.14
C ASN A 59 -2.84 -13.03 2.78
N GLU A 60 -3.01 -13.71 1.67
CA GLU A 60 -4.32 -14.20 1.17
C GLU A 60 -5.07 -15.11 2.14
N ARG A 61 -4.38 -15.71 3.11
CA ARG A 61 -4.98 -16.56 4.16
C ARG A 61 -5.31 -15.81 5.45
N ASN A 62 -4.85 -14.58 5.58
CA ASN A 62 -4.98 -13.79 6.81
C ASN A 62 -5.95 -12.61 6.67
N ASN A 63 -6.47 -12.37 5.46
CA ASN A 63 -7.47 -11.34 5.20
C ASN A 63 -8.42 -11.79 4.09
N ALA A 64 -9.56 -11.12 3.98
CA ALA A 64 -10.55 -11.42 2.94
C ALA A 64 -10.08 -10.99 1.53
N GLY A 65 -9.08 -10.13 1.42
CA GLY A 65 -8.55 -9.63 0.16
C GLY A 65 -9.58 -8.87 -0.70
N THR A 66 -10.64 -8.38 -0.09
CA THR A 66 -11.72 -7.69 -0.80
C THR A 66 -11.49 -6.20 -0.88
N GLY A 67 -11.46 -5.66 -2.10
CA GLY A 67 -11.76 -4.26 -2.32
C GLY A 67 -13.27 -4.08 -2.38
N HIS A 68 -13.84 -3.15 -1.62
CA HIS A 68 -15.27 -2.93 -1.63
C HIS A 68 -15.66 -1.46 -1.59
N ALA A 69 -16.77 -1.16 -2.25
CA ALA A 69 -17.31 0.19 -2.38
C ALA A 69 -18.41 0.49 -1.34
N ALA A 70 -18.36 -0.14 -0.18
CA ALA A 70 -19.35 -0.05 0.91
C ALA A 70 -20.78 -0.54 0.54
N LEU A 71 -20.96 -1.24 -0.56
CA LEU A 71 -22.29 -1.63 -1.06
C LEU A 71 -22.92 -2.80 -0.29
N CYS A 72 -22.12 -3.58 0.46
CA CYS A 72 -22.56 -4.77 1.17
C CYS A 72 -22.37 -4.68 2.70
N GLU A 73 -22.03 -3.50 3.22
CA GLU A 73 -21.69 -3.31 4.62
C GLU A 73 -22.73 -2.46 5.35
N LEU A 74 -23.67 -3.10 6.02
CA LEU A 74 -24.77 -2.41 6.72
C LEU A 74 -24.30 -1.51 7.88
N ASN A 75 -23.13 -1.77 8.46
CA ASN A 75 -22.53 -0.95 9.50
C ASN A 75 -22.05 0.43 9.02
N TYR A 76 -22.01 0.66 7.70
CA TYR A 76 -21.75 1.99 7.13
C TYR A 76 -23.03 2.79 6.84
N THR A 77 -24.20 2.20 7.08
CA THR A 77 -25.51 2.81 6.84
C THR A 77 -26.39 2.67 8.07
N VAL A 78 -26.06 3.44 9.08
CA VAL A 78 -26.70 3.33 10.41
C VAL A 78 -28.02 4.07 10.44
N GLN A 79 -29.09 3.38 10.91
CA GLN A 79 -30.37 4.03 11.14
C GLN A 79 -30.29 4.96 12.36
N GLN A 80 -30.74 6.20 12.17
CA GLN A 80 -30.82 7.23 13.20
C GLN A 80 -32.10 7.09 14.02
N PRO A 81 -32.18 7.72 15.23
CA PRO A 81 -33.38 7.67 16.06
C PRO A 81 -34.66 8.25 15.42
N ASP A 82 -34.53 9.13 14.43
CA ASP A 82 -35.63 9.72 13.67
C ASP A 82 -36.08 8.84 12.48
N GLY A 83 -35.45 7.66 12.30
CA GLY A 83 -35.74 6.71 11.24
C GLY A 83 -35.00 6.97 9.92
N SER A 84 -34.24 8.06 9.80
CA SER A 84 -33.38 8.31 8.66
C SER A 84 -32.20 7.36 8.63
N ILE A 85 -31.57 7.19 7.46
CA ILE A 85 -30.35 6.38 7.29
C ILE A 85 -29.18 7.31 7.04
N ASP A 86 -28.15 7.22 7.89
CA ASP A 86 -26.89 7.90 7.66
C ASP A 86 -26.07 7.13 6.61
N ILE A 87 -25.73 7.80 5.53
CA ILE A 87 -24.97 7.21 4.39
C ILE A 87 -23.59 7.86 4.19
N GLU A 88 -23.21 8.82 5.02
CA GLU A 88 -21.97 9.58 4.81
C GLU A 88 -20.73 8.66 4.87
N LYS A 89 -20.71 7.73 5.82
CA LYS A 89 -19.62 6.76 5.91
C LYS A 89 -19.54 5.84 4.68
N ALA A 90 -20.67 5.40 4.15
CA ALA A 90 -20.71 4.59 2.93
C ALA A 90 -20.17 5.35 1.72
N LYS A 91 -20.52 6.64 1.58
CA LYS A 91 -19.98 7.51 0.53
C LYS A 91 -18.47 7.67 0.65
N GLU A 92 -17.97 7.99 1.84
CA GLU A 92 -16.54 8.13 2.10
C GLU A 92 -15.75 6.87 1.69
N ILE A 93 -16.22 5.69 2.07
CA ILE A 93 -15.57 4.42 1.72
C ILE A 93 -15.63 4.17 0.21
N ASN A 94 -16.75 4.48 -0.42
CA ASN A 94 -16.87 4.36 -1.88
C ASN A 94 -15.89 5.29 -2.62
N GLU A 95 -15.76 6.52 -2.20
CA GLU A 95 -14.80 7.49 -2.76
C GLU A 95 -13.35 6.99 -2.62
N GLN A 96 -12.99 6.51 -1.44
CA GLN A 96 -11.64 5.93 -1.19
C GLN A 96 -11.38 4.73 -2.10
N PHE A 97 -12.36 3.88 -2.32
CA PHE A 97 -12.24 2.75 -3.24
C PHE A 97 -12.07 3.19 -4.69
N GLU A 98 -12.83 4.18 -5.15
CA GLU A 98 -12.69 4.74 -6.50
C GLU A 98 -11.31 5.38 -6.72
N ILE A 99 -10.77 6.08 -5.73
CA ILE A 99 -9.40 6.63 -5.77
C ILE A 99 -8.37 5.49 -5.86
N SER A 100 -8.54 4.43 -5.09
CA SER A 100 -7.66 3.25 -5.15
C SER A 100 -7.65 2.61 -6.53
N LYS A 101 -8.81 2.48 -7.18
CA LYS A 101 -8.92 1.97 -8.56
C LYS A 101 -8.20 2.87 -9.58
N GLN A 102 -8.26 4.18 -9.40
CA GLN A 102 -7.53 5.12 -10.27
C GLN A 102 -6.02 4.95 -10.14
N PHE A 103 -5.52 4.78 -8.91
CA PHE A 103 -4.10 4.51 -8.67
C PHE A 103 -3.67 3.19 -9.29
N TRP A 104 -4.40 2.10 -9.11
CA TRP A 104 -4.10 0.82 -9.75
C TRP A 104 -4.15 0.91 -11.28
N GLY A 105 -5.13 1.64 -11.83
CA GLY A 105 -5.20 1.93 -13.26
C GLY A 105 -3.97 2.71 -13.77
N HIS A 106 -3.42 3.61 -12.96
CA HIS A 106 -2.17 4.30 -13.26
C HIS A 106 -0.99 3.31 -13.32
N LEU A 107 -0.84 2.44 -12.32
CA LEU A 107 0.22 1.43 -12.27
C LEU A 107 0.17 0.44 -13.46
N VAL A 108 -1.04 0.08 -13.90
CA VAL A 108 -1.22 -0.72 -15.12
C VAL A 108 -0.79 0.05 -16.35
N LYS A 109 -1.18 1.32 -16.46
CA LYS A 109 -0.85 2.17 -17.61
C LYS A 109 0.65 2.48 -17.70
N SER A 110 1.33 2.62 -16.57
CA SER A 110 2.79 2.81 -16.51
C SER A 110 3.58 1.51 -16.72
N GLY A 111 2.92 0.35 -16.72
CA GLY A 111 3.54 -0.96 -16.91
C GLY A 111 4.11 -1.60 -15.63
N GLU A 112 3.89 -1.00 -14.49
CA GLU A 112 4.33 -1.53 -13.19
C GLU A 112 3.48 -2.74 -12.78
N ILE A 113 2.20 -2.75 -13.13
CA ILE A 113 1.34 -3.94 -13.05
C ILE A 113 1.14 -4.47 -14.47
N GLN A 114 1.79 -5.58 -14.82
CA GLN A 114 1.74 -6.15 -16.15
C GLN A 114 0.43 -6.93 -16.42
N ASN A 115 -0.05 -7.66 -15.41
CA ASN A 115 -1.28 -8.43 -15.52
C ASN A 115 -2.27 -8.05 -14.42
N PRO A 116 -3.19 -7.11 -14.69
CA PRO A 116 -4.16 -6.67 -13.67
C PRO A 116 -5.09 -7.79 -13.19
N LYS A 117 -5.26 -8.87 -13.96
CA LYS A 117 -6.08 -10.03 -13.56
C LYS A 117 -5.45 -10.87 -12.45
N GLU A 118 -4.15 -10.78 -12.25
CA GLU A 118 -3.46 -11.43 -11.13
C GLU A 118 -3.59 -10.61 -9.84
N PHE A 119 -3.84 -9.32 -9.96
CA PHE A 119 -3.97 -8.40 -8.84
C PHE A 119 -5.42 -8.16 -8.45
N ILE A 120 -6.31 -7.96 -9.43
CA ILE A 120 -7.74 -7.74 -9.21
C ILE A 120 -8.51 -8.92 -9.76
N LEU A 121 -8.96 -9.78 -8.86
CA LEU A 121 -9.82 -10.89 -9.19
C LEU A 121 -11.27 -10.40 -9.16
N SER A 122 -11.97 -10.50 -10.30
CA SER A 122 -13.41 -10.22 -10.34
C SER A 122 -14.17 -11.42 -9.78
N LEU A 123 -14.88 -11.22 -8.68
CA LEU A 123 -15.77 -12.24 -8.09
C LEU A 123 -17.21 -12.13 -8.63
N ILE A 124 -17.39 -11.50 -9.77
CA ILE A 124 -18.73 -11.42 -10.38
C ILE A 124 -19.02 -12.72 -11.13
N HIS A 125 -19.29 -13.77 -10.41
CA HIS A 125 -20.08 -14.92 -10.84
C HIS A 125 -20.67 -15.58 -9.61
N ILE A 126 -21.64 -14.94 -9.04
CA ILE A 126 -22.62 -15.58 -8.18
C ILE A 126 -23.93 -15.61 -8.97
#